data_ca92db9ca57e170a880532c00c35141c
#
_entry.id   ca92db9ca57e170a880532c00c35141c
#
_cell.length_a   1.000
_cell.length_b   1.000
_cell.length_c   1.000
_cell.angle_alpha   90.00
_cell.angle_beta   90.00
_cell.angle_gamma   90.00
#
_symmetry.space_group_name_H-M   'P 1'
#
loop_
_entity.id
_entity.type
_entity.pdbx_description
1 polymer ?
#
loop_
_entity_poly.entity_id
_entity_poly.type
_entity_poly.pdbx_seq_one_letter_code
_entity_poly.pdbx_strand_id
1 'polypeptide(L)'
;MEKEFLTQIRRSVTLNVTGGKIDSFREKEETTGTVRAYDNGCIGIAGCLGEPDEQRLTEKAAEALALGIPYPCHLEGALEKIDLHEDEIIPVPELIPTMQRFLDRLGEACLRFAFSNKITLDYKKAEYRNSLGRHLVSSGRSVDIGLIVQNRGSGNLFDAALGYSGDRFDPDALLEQFKKEYDAFYTPVDIEPGRYPVVMESGSLFGTFLQHFVAEMYVSGASLLSGKLGQKAFSDKLSLRDDMNPATHPGVCFFDYEGCVAPDLRPTLIDKGTLTGLLTTKKSAEQFGLQNLGTAAAAYDGVPSLGFHRFYVDPTASSLAELAPGRAIYMAMASGGDTTPDGHFATPVQLAYLMEDGKLVGRLHDLTVSGSFYDMLGKDFLGAVHGQPQPDSLLCAVTMDVKKG
;
A
#
# COMPACT_ATOMS: atom_id res chain seq x y z
N MET A 1 -24.63 -25.62 9.09
CA MET A 1 -23.86 -24.45 9.59
C MET A 1 -22.43 -24.60 9.11
N GLU A 2 -22.00 -23.74 8.24
CA GLU A 2 -20.62 -23.60 7.80
C GLU A 2 -19.84 -22.70 8.76
N LYS A 3 -18.53 -22.87 8.86
CA LYS A 3 -17.71 -22.07 9.77
C LYS A 3 -16.28 -21.90 9.27
N GLU A 4 -15.67 -20.79 9.66
CA GLU A 4 -14.27 -20.48 9.43
C GLU A 4 -13.60 -19.97 10.69
N PHE A 5 -12.28 -20.12 10.73
CA PHE A 5 -11.40 -19.78 11.84
C PHE A 5 -10.24 -18.96 11.28
N LEU A 6 -9.95 -17.86 11.93
CA LEU A 6 -8.79 -17.03 11.60
C LEU A 6 -8.04 -16.72 12.89
N THR A 7 -6.78 -17.12 12.96
CA THR A 7 -5.86 -16.73 14.03
C THR A 7 -4.81 -15.80 13.44
N GLN A 8 -4.54 -14.69 14.10
CA GLN A 8 -3.49 -13.75 13.70
C GLN A 8 -2.55 -13.46 14.86
N ILE A 9 -1.26 -13.44 14.57
CA ILE A 9 -0.20 -13.07 15.51
C ILE A 9 0.54 -11.91 14.89
N ARG A 10 0.72 -10.83 15.66
CA ARG A 10 1.58 -9.72 15.30
C ARG A 10 2.56 -9.45 16.42
N ARG A 11 3.86 -9.40 16.08
CA ARG A 11 4.91 -8.92 16.95
C ARG A 11 5.57 -7.71 16.32
N SER A 12 5.72 -6.64 17.06
CA SER A 12 6.34 -5.42 16.55
C SER A 12 7.31 -4.82 17.57
N VAL A 13 8.44 -4.33 17.08
CA VAL A 13 9.35 -3.48 17.84
C VAL A 13 9.41 -2.13 17.13
N THR A 14 8.92 -1.10 17.80
CA THR A 14 8.90 0.27 17.27
C THR A 14 9.93 1.12 18.02
N LEU A 15 10.83 1.75 17.29
CA LEU A 15 11.80 2.71 17.76
C LEU A 15 11.27 4.12 17.50
N ASN A 16 11.24 4.98 18.54
CA ASN A 16 10.95 6.38 18.36
C ASN A 16 12.27 7.14 18.17
N VAL A 17 12.31 7.99 17.16
CA VAL A 17 13.48 8.77 16.75
C VAL A 17 13.18 10.24 16.91
N THR A 18 14.08 10.97 17.58
CA THR A 18 14.00 12.42 17.75
C THR A 18 15.35 13.03 17.41
N GLY A 19 15.39 13.89 16.40
CA GLY A 19 16.60 14.58 15.98
C GLY A 19 17.77 13.66 15.59
N GLY A 20 17.49 12.47 15.08
CA GLY A 20 18.48 11.45 14.68
C GLY A 20 18.94 10.54 15.82
N LYS A 21 18.28 10.58 16.98
CA LYS A 21 18.57 9.69 18.12
C LYS A 21 17.35 8.84 18.45
N ILE A 22 17.60 7.57 18.75
CA ILE A 22 16.57 6.68 19.30
C ILE A 22 16.40 7.05 20.78
N ASP A 23 15.23 7.57 21.13
CA ASP A 23 14.93 8.04 22.48
C ASP A 23 14.12 7.01 23.29
N SER A 24 13.37 6.15 22.61
CA SER A 24 12.59 5.09 23.24
C SER A 24 12.24 3.97 22.27
N PHE A 25 11.86 2.82 22.79
CA PHE A 25 11.32 1.72 22.01
C PHE A 25 10.11 1.11 22.70
N ARG A 26 9.30 0.44 21.91
CA ARG A 26 8.13 -0.29 22.37
C ARG A 26 8.04 -1.63 21.67
N GLU A 27 7.92 -2.69 22.46
CA GLU A 27 7.56 -4.02 21.98
C GLU A 27 6.05 -4.25 22.17
N LYS A 28 5.42 -4.85 21.19
CA LYS A 28 4.04 -5.27 21.23
C LYS A 28 3.91 -6.67 20.65
N GLU A 29 3.24 -7.55 21.37
CA GLU A 29 2.77 -8.83 20.84
C GLU A 29 1.25 -8.88 21.00
N GLU A 30 0.55 -9.30 19.94
CA GLU A 30 -0.89 -9.40 19.91
C GLU A 30 -1.27 -10.67 19.16
N THR A 31 -2.09 -11.48 19.80
CA THR A 31 -2.76 -12.62 19.18
C THR A 31 -4.24 -12.34 19.13
N THR A 32 -4.88 -12.61 18.00
CA THR A 32 -6.34 -12.51 17.85
C THR A 32 -6.87 -13.82 17.29
N GLY A 33 -8.03 -14.24 17.77
CA GLY A 33 -8.77 -15.37 17.23
C GLY A 33 -10.17 -14.95 16.82
N THR A 34 -10.62 -15.39 15.65
CA THR A 34 -11.94 -15.13 15.10
C THR A 34 -12.58 -16.44 14.66
N VAL A 35 -13.85 -16.63 15.04
CA VAL A 35 -14.72 -17.64 14.44
C VAL A 35 -15.90 -16.95 13.78
N ARG A 36 -16.19 -17.32 12.54
CA ARG A 36 -17.43 -16.93 11.87
C ARG A 36 -18.23 -18.16 11.52
N ALA A 37 -19.51 -18.14 11.86
CA ALA A 37 -20.48 -19.17 11.56
C ALA A 37 -21.50 -18.62 10.54
N TYR A 38 -21.87 -19.44 9.58
CA TYR A 38 -22.80 -19.06 8.52
C TYR A 38 -23.97 -20.04 8.47
N ASP A 39 -25.18 -19.51 8.48
CA ASP A 39 -26.39 -20.28 8.36
C ASP A 39 -27.53 -19.40 7.83
N ASN A 40 -28.35 -19.96 6.89
CA ASN A 40 -29.53 -19.28 6.33
C ASN A 40 -29.29 -17.84 5.85
N GLY A 41 -28.13 -17.58 5.20
CA GLY A 41 -27.77 -16.26 4.67
C GLY A 41 -27.40 -15.23 5.75
N CYS A 42 -27.13 -15.68 6.96
CA CYS A 42 -26.69 -14.85 8.08
C CYS A 42 -25.28 -15.23 8.55
N ILE A 43 -24.60 -14.28 9.17
CA ILE A 43 -23.30 -14.46 9.84
C ILE A 43 -23.42 -14.27 11.34
N GLY A 44 -22.80 -15.18 12.10
CA GLY A 44 -22.55 -15.01 13.52
C GLY A 44 -21.04 -14.94 13.76
N ILE A 45 -20.58 -14.04 14.61
CA ILE A 45 -19.15 -13.76 14.80
C ILE A 45 -18.80 -13.80 16.28
N ALA A 46 -17.67 -14.42 16.58
CA ALA A 46 -17.04 -14.32 17.90
C ALA A 46 -15.54 -14.14 17.72
N GLY A 47 -14.97 -13.20 18.45
CA GLY A 47 -13.54 -12.94 18.45
C GLY A 47 -12.99 -12.80 19.86
N CYS A 48 -11.66 -12.96 19.99
CA CYS A 48 -10.94 -12.72 21.24
C CYS A 48 -9.57 -12.11 20.99
N LEU A 49 -9.08 -11.42 22.00
CA LEU A 49 -7.67 -11.05 22.15
C LEU A 49 -6.99 -12.11 23.03
N GLY A 50 -5.76 -12.50 22.67
CA GLY A 50 -5.01 -13.59 23.29
C GLY A 50 -5.27 -14.93 22.63
N GLU A 51 -4.78 -16.01 23.24
CA GLU A 51 -4.91 -17.37 22.71
C GLU A 51 -6.39 -17.78 22.56
N PRO A 52 -6.81 -18.19 21.34
CA PRO A 52 -8.21 -18.51 21.08
C PRO A 52 -8.60 -19.88 21.67
N ASP A 53 -9.69 -19.89 22.44
CA ASP A 53 -10.45 -21.11 22.73
C ASP A 53 -11.47 -21.33 21.58
N GLU A 54 -11.09 -22.18 20.65
CA GLU A 54 -11.86 -22.40 19.41
C GLU A 54 -13.26 -22.95 19.68
N GLN A 55 -13.41 -23.85 20.67
CA GLN A 55 -14.72 -24.40 21.02
C GLN A 55 -15.64 -23.30 21.53
N ARG A 56 -15.19 -22.53 22.49
CA ARG A 56 -15.94 -21.43 23.09
C ARG A 56 -16.30 -20.35 22.06
N LEU A 57 -15.37 -20.00 21.16
CA LEU A 57 -15.64 -19.05 20.08
C LEU A 57 -16.67 -19.60 19.10
N THR A 58 -16.60 -20.90 18.78
CA THR A 58 -17.60 -21.55 17.90
C THR A 58 -19.00 -21.50 18.50
N GLU A 59 -19.14 -21.80 19.79
CA GLU A 59 -20.42 -21.73 20.50
C GLU A 59 -21.00 -20.29 20.44
N LYS A 60 -20.17 -19.29 20.75
CA LYS A 60 -20.58 -17.88 20.71
C LYS A 60 -20.92 -17.39 19.29
N ALA A 61 -20.17 -17.79 18.28
CA ALA A 61 -20.46 -17.43 16.89
C ALA A 61 -21.80 -18.06 16.44
N ALA A 62 -22.08 -19.30 16.86
CA ALA A 62 -23.36 -19.93 16.60
C ALA A 62 -24.53 -19.23 17.31
N GLU A 63 -24.36 -18.82 18.58
CA GLU A 63 -25.34 -18.01 19.29
C GLU A 63 -25.58 -16.64 18.59
N ALA A 64 -24.52 -16.02 18.08
CA ALA A 64 -24.58 -14.73 17.39
C ALA A 64 -25.37 -14.77 16.08
N LEU A 65 -25.60 -15.94 15.47
CA LEU A 65 -26.50 -16.10 14.31
C LEU A 65 -27.92 -15.61 14.60
N ALA A 66 -28.36 -15.68 15.87
CA ALA A 66 -29.67 -15.18 16.29
C ALA A 66 -29.84 -13.66 16.12
N LEU A 67 -28.75 -12.91 15.91
CA LEU A 67 -28.79 -11.49 15.58
C LEU A 67 -29.30 -11.23 14.16
N GLY A 68 -29.33 -12.24 13.31
CA GLY A 68 -29.85 -12.16 11.96
C GLY A 68 -29.08 -11.19 11.04
N ILE A 69 -27.76 -11.06 11.21
CA ILE A 69 -26.93 -10.19 10.37
C ILE A 69 -26.84 -10.79 8.96
N PRO A 70 -27.39 -10.13 7.92
CA PRO A 70 -27.38 -10.67 6.59
C PRO A 70 -25.95 -10.72 6.01
N TYR A 71 -25.52 -11.89 5.63
CA TYR A 71 -24.24 -12.13 4.97
C TYR A 71 -24.34 -13.38 4.11
N PRO A 72 -24.80 -13.25 2.87
CA PRO A 72 -24.76 -14.35 1.91
C PRO A 72 -23.30 -14.69 1.65
N CYS A 73 -22.90 -15.90 1.98
CA CYS A 73 -21.51 -16.33 1.82
C CYS A 73 -21.46 -17.81 1.51
N HIS A 74 -20.65 -18.15 0.53
CA HIS A 74 -20.21 -19.51 0.28
C HIS A 74 -18.74 -19.61 0.67
N LEU A 75 -18.42 -20.58 1.55
CA LEU A 75 -17.04 -20.82 1.91
C LEU A 75 -16.26 -21.37 0.70
N GLU A 76 -15.00 -20.97 0.62
CA GLU A 76 -14.07 -21.52 -0.36
C GLU A 76 -13.82 -23.02 -0.09
N GLY A 77 -13.74 -23.81 -1.15
CA GLY A 77 -13.46 -25.25 -1.07
C GLY A 77 -12.07 -25.57 -0.52
N ALA A 78 -11.79 -26.86 -0.36
CA ALA A 78 -10.53 -27.37 0.19
C ALA A 78 -9.32 -26.85 -0.59
N LEU A 79 -8.35 -26.32 0.15
CA LEU A 79 -7.04 -25.90 -0.33
C LEU A 79 -6.08 -25.93 0.84
N GLU A 80 -4.92 -26.53 0.67
CA GLU A 80 -3.82 -26.41 1.62
C GLU A 80 -2.69 -25.60 0.99
N LYS A 81 -2.35 -24.45 1.62
CA LYS A 81 -1.22 -23.63 1.20
C LYS A 81 -0.57 -22.97 2.41
N ILE A 82 0.75 -23.20 2.52
CA ILE A 82 1.58 -22.66 3.59
C ILE A 82 2.71 -21.88 2.94
N ASP A 83 2.84 -20.61 3.29
CA ASP A 83 3.86 -19.69 2.77
C ASP A 83 4.44 -18.89 3.94
N LEU A 84 5.69 -19.22 4.32
CA LEU A 84 6.32 -18.71 5.52
C LEU A 84 7.61 -17.97 5.16
N HIS A 85 7.67 -16.69 5.53
CA HIS A 85 8.84 -15.82 5.41
C HIS A 85 9.28 -15.40 6.80
N GLU A 86 10.04 -16.28 7.49
CA GLU A 86 10.39 -16.14 8.91
C GLU A 86 11.85 -15.76 9.16
N ASP A 87 12.65 -15.57 8.11
CA ASP A 87 14.04 -15.14 8.22
C ASP A 87 14.16 -13.78 8.93
N GLU A 88 15.04 -13.70 9.91
CA GLU A 88 15.24 -12.46 10.66
C GLU A 88 15.93 -11.41 9.78
N ILE A 89 15.31 -10.22 9.64
CA ILE A 89 15.90 -9.09 8.93
C ILE A 89 17.03 -8.49 9.75
N ILE A 90 16.77 -8.24 11.03
CA ILE A 90 17.71 -7.75 12.03
C ILE A 90 17.35 -8.45 13.34
N PRO A 91 18.29 -9.13 14.01
CA PRO A 91 18.04 -9.68 15.34
C PRO A 91 17.59 -8.58 16.31
N VAL A 92 16.54 -8.83 17.09
CA VAL A 92 15.96 -7.84 18.01
C VAL A 92 17.02 -7.20 18.94
N PRO A 93 17.98 -7.94 19.53
CA PRO A 93 19.04 -7.35 20.34
C PRO A 93 19.95 -6.38 19.57
N GLU A 94 20.09 -6.56 18.27
CA GLU A 94 20.93 -5.72 17.39
C GLU A 94 20.15 -4.58 16.73
N LEU A 95 18.84 -4.53 16.85
CA LEU A 95 18.01 -3.55 16.19
C LEU A 95 18.39 -2.10 16.57
N ILE A 96 18.43 -1.81 17.86
CA ILE A 96 18.77 -0.46 18.36
C ILE A 96 20.17 -0.03 17.92
N PRO A 97 21.26 -0.82 18.17
CA PRO A 97 22.58 -0.41 17.75
C PRO A 97 22.74 -0.31 16.22
N THR A 98 22.06 -1.13 15.46
CA THR A 98 22.11 -1.09 13.99
C THR A 98 21.40 0.15 13.46
N MET A 99 20.20 0.44 13.93
CA MET A 99 19.45 1.62 13.50
C MET A 99 20.09 2.92 13.99
N GLN A 100 20.69 2.95 15.19
CA GLN A 100 21.40 4.14 15.65
C GLN A 100 22.63 4.42 14.78
N ARG A 101 23.43 3.40 14.42
CA ARG A 101 24.53 3.58 13.48
C ARG A 101 24.06 4.13 12.12
N PHE A 102 22.92 3.65 11.60
CA PHE A 102 22.34 4.19 10.38
C PHE A 102 21.95 5.65 10.51
N LEU A 103 21.27 6.03 11.60
CA LEU A 103 20.86 7.40 11.88
C LEU A 103 22.07 8.34 12.08
N ASP A 104 23.13 7.87 12.73
CA ASP A 104 24.36 8.66 12.91
C ASP A 104 25.01 8.94 11.54
N ARG A 105 25.11 7.93 10.67
CA ARG A 105 25.62 8.09 9.29
C ARG A 105 24.74 9.01 8.45
N LEU A 106 23.41 8.93 8.58
CA LEU A 106 22.49 9.88 7.92
C LEU A 106 22.75 11.31 8.41
N GLY A 107 22.92 11.50 9.73
CA GLY A 107 23.22 12.80 10.31
C GLY A 107 24.56 13.38 9.84
N GLU A 108 25.58 12.53 9.69
CA GLU A 108 26.90 12.92 9.16
C GLU A 108 26.86 13.28 7.67
N ALA A 109 26.13 12.51 6.86
CA ALA A 109 26.00 12.73 5.42
C ALA A 109 25.06 13.89 5.08
N CYS A 110 24.06 14.16 5.93
CA CYS A 110 23.00 15.14 5.69
C CYS A 110 22.90 16.16 6.85
N LEU A 111 24.00 16.87 7.12
CA LEU A 111 24.20 17.74 8.29
C LEU A 111 23.11 18.79 8.54
N ARG A 112 22.46 19.27 7.47
CA ARG A 112 21.42 20.29 7.55
C ARG A 112 20.02 19.73 7.80
N PHE A 113 19.87 18.39 7.85
CA PHE A 113 18.62 17.72 8.17
C PHE A 113 18.59 17.21 9.62
N ALA A 114 17.40 17.14 10.17
CA ALA A 114 17.06 16.44 11.39
C ALA A 114 16.02 15.38 11.08
N PHE A 115 16.20 14.18 11.63
CA PHE A 115 15.37 13.01 11.36
C PHE A 115 14.57 12.65 12.61
N SER A 116 13.27 12.52 12.49
CA SER A 116 12.38 12.16 13.61
C SER A 116 11.25 11.28 13.15
N ASN A 117 10.54 10.61 14.04
CA ASN A 117 9.40 9.74 13.92
C ASN A 117 9.75 8.28 14.21
N LYS A 118 9.48 7.31 13.33
CA LYS A 118 9.48 5.88 13.72
C LYS A 118 10.23 4.98 12.77
N ILE A 119 10.83 3.94 13.36
CA ILE A 119 11.32 2.75 12.66
C ILE A 119 10.64 1.55 13.33
N THR A 120 10.08 0.66 12.55
CA THR A 120 9.35 -0.50 13.07
C THR A 120 9.88 -1.79 12.44
N LEU A 121 10.10 -2.81 13.25
CA LEU A 121 10.32 -4.19 12.82
C LEU A 121 9.04 -4.97 13.13
N ASP A 122 8.38 -5.49 12.10
CA ASP A 122 7.13 -6.23 12.22
C ASP A 122 7.34 -7.71 11.85
N TYR A 123 6.67 -8.59 12.59
CA TYR A 123 6.39 -9.97 12.23
C TYR A 123 4.88 -10.18 12.27
N LYS A 124 4.34 -10.78 11.22
CA LYS A 124 2.92 -11.12 11.12
C LYS A 124 2.78 -12.58 10.73
N LYS A 125 1.80 -13.27 11.34
CA LYS A 125 1.38 -14.60 10.93
C LYS A 125 -0.14 -14.68 10.97
N ALA A 126 -0.72 -15.27 9.94
CA ALA A 126 -2.14 -15.56 9.87
C ALA A 126 -2.35 -17.03 9.51
N GLU A 127 -3.28 -17.68 10.21
CA GLU A 127 -3.75 -19.03 9.91
C GLU A 127 -5.25 -18.99 9.71
N TYR A 128 -5.71 -19.43 8.56
CA TYR A 128 -7.13 -19.55 8.20
C TYR A 128 -7.48 -21.01 7.98
N ARG A 129 -8.60 -21.45 8.56
CA ARG A 129 -9.20 -22.76 8.33
C ARG A 129 -10.71 -22.63 8.14
N ASN A 130 -11.31 -23.53 7.38
CA ASN A 130 -12.76 -23.60 7.29
C ASN A 130 -13.30 -25.04 7.33
N SER A 131 -14.62 -25.19 7.49
CA SER A 131 -15.30 -26.48 7.59
C SER A 131 -15.33 -27.28 6.28
N LEU A 132 -14.91 -26.70 5.13
CA LEU A 132 -14.79 -27.38 3.85
C LEU A 132 -13.37 -27.89 3.56
N GLY A 133 -12.48 -27.87 4.55
CA GLY A 133 -11.13 -28.42 4.45
C GLY A 133 -10.08 -27.43 3.89
N ARG A 134 -10.37 -26.12 3.88
CA ARG A 134 -9.35 -25.11 3.55
C ARG A 134 -8.45 -24.88 4.74
N HIS A 135 -7.12 -24.85 4.49
CA HIS A 135 -6.09 -24.52 5.47
C HIS A 135 -5.01 -23.67 4.82
N LEU A 136 -4.90 -22.43 5.26
CA LEU A 136 -3.96 -21.44 4.74
C LEU A 136 -3.13 -20.88 5.89
N VAL A 137 -1.80 -20.83 5.71
CA VAL A 137 -0.88 -20.23 6.68
C VAL A 137 0.05 -19.28 5.95
N SER A 138 0.08 -18.01 6.37
CA SER A 138 0.98 -17.00 5.85
C SER A 138 1.75 -16.37 7.00
N SER A 139 3.06 -16.18 6.84
CA SER A 139 3.84 -15.34 7.73
C SER A 139 4.81 -14.47 6.96
N GLY A 140 5.20 -13.35 7.56
CA GLY A 140 6.17 -12.46 6.95
C GLY A 140 6.74 -11.46 7.95
N ARG A 141 7.89 -10.92 7.59
CA ARG A 141 8.60 -9.87 8.34
C ARG A 141 8.79 -8.65 7.46
N SER A 142 8.76 -7.48 8.07
CA SER A 142 9.12 -6.23 7.41
C SER A 142 9.90 -5.34 8.37
N VAL A 143 10.77 -4.50 7.78
CA VAL A 143 11.32 -3.32 8.44
C VAL A 143 10.77 -2.10 7.74
N ASP A 144 10.15 -1.22 8.52
CA ASP A 144 9.50 -0.01 8.05
C ASP A 144 10.21 1.20 8.64
N ILE A 145 10.76 2.05 7.79
CA ILE A 145 11.40 3.31 8.16
C ILE A 145 10.51 4.44 7.66
N GLY A 146 9.93 5.20 8.58
CA GLY A 146 9.08 6.35 8.26
C GLY A 146 9.60 7.58 8.98
N LEU A 147 10.67 8.20 8.47
CA LEU A 147 11.27 9.38 9.09
C LEU A 147 10.77 10.66 8.44
N ILE A 148 10.28 11.55 9.28
CA ILE A 148 10.05 12.94 8.94
C ILE A 148 11.40 13.65 8.94
N VAL A 149 11.64 14.43 7.90
CA VAL A 149 12.89 15.16 7.71
C VAL A 149 12.62 16.66 7.80
N GLN A 150 13.29 17.30 8.74
CA GLN A 150 13.25 18.75 8.92
C GLN A 150 14.58 19.37 8.49
N ASN A 151 14.53 20.38 7.63
CA ASN A 151 15.69 21.24 7.37
C ASN A 151 15.94 22.15 8.59
N ARG A 152 17.11 22.07 9.19
CA ARG A 152 17.47 22.81 10.44
C ARG A 152 17.34 24.33 10.34
N GLY A 153 17.24 24.90 9.16
CA GLY A 153 17.00 26.32 8.93
C GLY A 153 15.56 26.69 8.58
N SER A 154 14.66 25.69 8.53
CA SER A 154 13.25 25.88 8.17
C SER A 154 12.38 26.10 9.40
N GLY A 155 11.28 26.85 9.21
CA GLY A 155 10.18 26.90 10.19
C GLY A 155 9.18 25.76 10.05
N ASN A 156 9.30 24.92 9.00
CA ASN A 156 8.44 23.78 8.80
C ASN A 156 8.88 22.60 9.65
N LEU A 157 7.92 21.78 10.06
CA LEU A 157 8.20 20.54 10.77
C LEU A 157 8.47 19.37 9.82
N PHE A 158 8.10 19.52 8.56
CA PHE A 158 8.12 18.47 7.56
C PHE A 158 8.54 19.05 6.19
N ASP A 159 9.84 19.00 5.91
CA ASP A 159 10.41 19.50 4.65
C ASP A 159 10.64 18.39 3.65
N ALA A 160 10.88 17.15 4.11
CA ALA A 160 11.04 15.96 3.30
C ALA A 160 10.71 14.71 4.14
N ALA A 161 10.77 13.54 3.53
CA ALA A 161 10.59 12.26 4.20
C ALA A 161 11.66 11.26 3.74
N LEU A 162 12.02 10.33 4.63
CA LEU A 162 12.71 9.10 4.28
C LEU A 162 11.79 7.95 4.60
N GLY A 163 11.24 7.32 3.56
CA GLY A 163 10.38 6.15 3.64
C GLY A 163 11.10 4.91 3.11
N TYR A 164 10.94 3.79 3.80
CA TYR A 164 11.35 2.47 3.33
C TYR A 164 10.46 1.42 3.97
N SER A 165 10.08 0.41 3.20
CA SER A 165 9.41 -0.79 3.69
C SER A 165 9.94 -2.00 2.90
N GLY A 166 10.44 -3.03 3.59
CA GLY A 166 11.02 -4.18 2.93
C GLY A 166 11.31 -5.34 3.87
N ASP A 167 11.69 -6.48 3.29
CA ASP A 167 12.14 -7.69 4.01
C ASP A 167 13.65 -7.77 4.19
N ARG A 168 14.37 -6.74 3.77
CA ARG A 168 15.82 -6.60 3.89
C ARG A 168 16.17 -5.21 4.35
N PHE A 169 17.32 -5.04 4.94
CA PHE A 169 17.83 -3.73 5.34
C PHE A 169 19.25 -3.55 4.82
N ASP A 170 19.38 -2.69 3.81
CA ASP A 170 20.66 -2.26 3.27
C ASP A 170 20.88 -0.78 3.59
N PRO A 171 21.59 -0.47 4.70
CA PRO A 171 21.81 0.90 5.13
C PRO A 171 22.69 1.71 4.17
N ASP A 172 23.57 1.05 3.38
CA ASP A 172 24.44 1.73 2.44
C ASP A 172 23.66 2.21 1.20
N ALA A 173 22.82 1.34 0.65
CA ALA A 173 21.96 1.67 -0.46
C ALA A 173 20.95 2.78 -0.10
N LEU A 174 20.33 2.71 1.08
CA LEU A 174 19.40 3.73 1.56
C LEU A 174 20.09 5.08 1.77
N LEU A 175 21.29 5.07 2.35
CA LEU A 175 22.06 6.29 2.57
C LEU A 175 22.47 6.95 1.25
N GLU A 176 23.02 6.16 0.31
CA GLU A 176 23.43 6.65 -1.02
C GLU A 176 22.24 7.28 -1.76
N GLN A 177 21.11 6.59 -1.72
CA GLN A 177 19.87 7.08 -2.32
C GLN A 177 19.41 8.40 -1.70
N PHE A 178 19.24 8.44 -0.38
CA PHE A 178 18.74 9.62 0.30
C PHE A 178 19.69 10.82 0.16
N LYS A 179 21.00 10.53 0.03
CA LYS A 179 21.99 11.58 -0.24
C LYS A 179 21.77 12.26 -1.60
N LYS A 180 21.32 11.56 -2.63
CA LYS A 180 20.95 12.17 -3.93
C LYS A 180 19.80 13.16 -3.78
N GLU A 181 18.79 12.81 -2.97
CA GLU A 181 17.67 13.71 -2.66
C GLU A 181 18.14 14.90 -1.81
N TYR A 182 19.01 14.67 -0.82
CA TYR A 182 19.60 15.73 0.00
C TYR A 182 20.39 16.72 -0.85
N ASP A 183 21.25 16.26 -1.76
CA ASP A 183 22.03 17.13 -2.62
C ASP A 183 21.12 17.94 -3.57
N ALA A 184 20.10 17.29 -4.15
CA ALA A 184 19.09 17.94 -4.98
C ALA A 184 18.24 18.96 -4.20
N PHE A 185 17.91 18.68 -2.92
CA PHE A 185 17.13 19.58 -2.06
C PHE A 185 17.77 20.97 -1.90
N TYR A 186 19.09 21.04 -1.87
CA TYR A 186 19.84 22.30 -1.74
C TYR A 186 20.30 22.88 -3.07
N THR A 187 19.89 22.30 -4.18
CA THR A 187 20.17 22.80 -5.53
C THR A 187 18.87 23.37 -6.10
N PRO A 188 18.61 24.70 -5.94
CA PRO A 188 17.37 25.29 -6.47
C PRO A 188 17.41 25.32 -7.99
N VAL A 189 16.32 24.90 -8.61
CA VAL A 189 16.11 24.96 -10.06
C VAL A 189 14.71 25.48 -10.36
N ASP A 190 14.49 25.92 -11.60
CA ASP A 190 13.21 26.44 -12.04
C ASP A 190 12.76 25.77 -13.34
N ILE A 191 11.44 25.78 -13.57
CA ILE A 191 10.81 25.35 -14.82
C ILE A 191 9.75 26.35 -15.24
N GLU A 192 9.48 26.43 -16.54
CA GLU A 192 8.34 27.18 -17.05
C GLU A 192 7.05 26.36 -16.87
N PRO A 193 5.89 27.03 -16.65
CA PRO A 193 4.60 26.35 -16.70
C PRO A 193 4.40 25.61 -18.03
N GLY A 194 3.79 24.40 -17.96
CA GLY A 194 3.61 23.60 -19.17
C GLY A 194 3.19 22.16 -18.84
N ARG A 195 3.28 21.30 -19.84
CA ARG A 195 3.02 19.87 -19.69
C ARG A 195 4.32 19.10 -19.55
N TYR A 196 4.43 18.31 -18.48
CA TYR A 196 5.63 17.53 -18.18
C TYR A 196 5.27 16.10 -17.79
N PRO A 197 6.15 15.14 -18.04
CA PRO A 197 6.12 13.87 -17.32
C PRO A 197 6.28 14.15 -15.82
N VAL A 198 5.31 13.69 -15.02
CA VAL A 198 5.37 13.73 -13.55
C VAL A 198 5.50 12.30 -13.07
N VAL A 199 6.60 12.03 -12.38
CA VAL A 199 6.93 10.74 -11.78
C VAL A 199 6.54 10.78 -10.31
N MET A 200 5.80 9.78 -9.85
CA MET A 200 5.33 9.69 -8.47
C MET A 200 5.13 8.24 -8.05
N GLU A 201 5.05 7.97 -6.76
CA GLU A 201 4.68 6.64 -6.26
C GLU A 201 3.28 6.22 -6.72
N SER A 202 3.11 4.94 -7.02
CA SER A 202 1.81 4.38 -7.44
C SER A 202 0.72 4.63 -6.41
N GLY A 203 1.06 4.55 -5.12
CA GLY A 203 0.14 4.88 -4.03
C GLY A 203 -0.38 6.31 -4.08
N SER A 204 0.48 7.28 -4.45
CA SER A 204 0.09 8.68 -4.59
C SER A 204 -0.84 8.90 -5.79
N LEU A 205 -0.59 8.21 -6.90
CA LEU A 205 -1.44 8.31 -8.10
C LEU A 205 -2.80 7.65 -7.89
N PHE A 206 -2.80 6.36 -7.55
CA PHE A 206 -4.03 5.57 -7.52
C PHE A 206 -4.80 5.69 -6.21
N GLY A 207 -4.13 6.06 -5.10
CA GLY A 207 -4.78 6.25 -3.81
C GLY A 207 -5.89 7.29 -3.84
N THR A 208 -5.69 8.36 -4.59
CA THR A 208 -6.72 9.40 -4.81
C THR A 208 -7.99 8.85 -5.46
N PHE A 209 -7.85 7.81 -6.29
CA PHE A 209 -8.95 7.22 -7.06
C PHE A 209 -9.43 5.88 -6.51
N LEU A 210 -8.90 5.40 -5.38
CA LEU A 210 -9.23 4.09 -4.80
C LEU A 210 -10.72 3.84 -4.65
N GLN A 211 -11.47 4.85 -4.19
CA GLN A 211 -12.93 4.76 -4.00
C GLN A 211 -13.70 4.39 -5.28
N HIS A 212 -13.16 4.75 -6.45
CA HIS A 212 -13.83 4.47 -7.72
C HIS A 212 -13.75 2.99 -8.12
N PHE A 213 -12.81 2.23 -7.56
CA PHE A 213 -12.71 0.78 -7.75
C PHE A 213 -13.61 -0.02 -6.80
N VAL A 214 -14.27 0.62 -5.84
CA VAL A 214 -15.16 -0.03 -4.87
C VAL A 214 -16.48 -0.42 -5.55
N ALA A 215 -16.90 -1.68 -5.39
CA ALA A 215 -18.09 -2.22 -6.05
C ALA A 215 -19.37 -1.44 -5.74
N GLU A 216 -19.57 -1.04 -4.49
CA GLU A 216 -20.72 -0.24 -4.03
C GLU A 216 -20.79 1.12 -4.73
N MET A 217 -19.64 1.80 -4.87
CA MET A 217 -19.55 3.08 -5.58
C MET A 217 -19.81 2.91 -7.08
N TYR A 218 -19.30 1.82 -7.66
CA TYR A 218 -19.53 1.50 -9.06
C TYR A 218 -21.00 1.25 -9.37
N VAL A 219 -21.67 0.41 -8.57
CA VAL A 219 -23.08 0.01 -8.80
C VAL A 219 -24.04 1.18 -8.52
N SER A 220 -23.74 2.01 -7.54
CA SER A 220 -24.57 3.21 -7.26
C SER A 220 -24.47 4.30 -8.34
N GLY A 221 -23.54 4.19 -9.29
CA GLY A 221 -23.30 5.22 -10.31
C GLY A 221 -22.44 6.39 -9.84
N ALA A 222 -21.93 6.35 -8.60
CA ALA A 222 -21.10 7.42 -8.03
C ALA A 222 -19.60 7.30 -8.43
N SER A 223 -19.21 6.18 -9.03
CA SER A 223 -17.85 5.97 -9.50
C SER A 223 -17.64 6.56 -10.90
N LEU A 224 -16.46 7.15 -11.11
CA LEU A 224 -15.99 7.51 -12.47
C LEU A 224 -15.89 6.28 -13.39
N LEU A 225 -15.81 5.07 -12.82
CA LEU A 225 -15.73 3.81 -13.56
C LEU A 225 -17.11 3.22 -13.89
N SER A 226 -18.22 3.79 -13.40
CA SER A 226 -19.57 3.23 -13.59
C SER A 226 -19.89 2.96 -15.06
N GLY A 227 -20.35 1.73 -15.35
CA GLY A 227 -20.66 1.25 -16.69
C GLY A 227 -19.45 0.88 -17.56
N LYS A 228 -18.21 0.91 -17.03
CA LYS A 228 -16.99 0.63 -17.80
C LYS A 228 -16.39 -0.77 -17.57
N LEU A 229 -16.98 -1.59 -16.70
CA LEU A 229 -16.50 -2.96 -16.48
C LEU A 229 -16.53 -3.76 -17.79
N GLY A 230 -15.43 -4.40 -18.12
CA GLY A 230 -15.22 -5.10 -19.39
C GLY A 230 -14.84 -4.20 -20.57
N GLN A 231 -14.74 -2.88 -20.38
CA GLN A 231 -14.39 -1.93 -21.45
C GLN A 231 -12.93 -1.50 -21.35
N LYS A 232 -12.31 -1.32 -22.51
CA LYS A 232 -10.98 -0.71 -22.65
C LYS A 232 -11.12 0.81 -22.56
N ALA A 233 -10.84 1.35 -21.37
CA ALA A 233 -11.03 2.76 -21.07
C ALA A 233 -9.69 3.50 -20.81
N PHE A 234 -8.57 2.76 -20.68
CA PHE A 234 -7.28 3.28 -20.24
C PHE A 234 -6.15 2.88 -21.19
N SER A 235 -4.93 3.30 -20.86
CA SER A 235 -3.71 2.99 -21.62
C SER A 235 -3.42 1.49 -21.67
N ASP A 236 -2.98 0.98 -22.82
CA ASP A 236 -2.46 -0.39 -22.96
C ASP A 236 -1.27 -0.70 -22.04
N LYS A 237 -0.58 0.34 -21.58
CA LYS A 237 0.53 0.25 -20.64
C LYS A 237 0.08 0.08 -19.19
N LEU A 238 -1.22 0.25 -18.90
CA LEU A 238 -1.75 0.18 -17.53
C LEU A 238 -2.34 -1.19 -17.26
N SER A 239 -1.65 -1.97 -16.43
CA SER A 239 -2.22 -3.10 -15.70
C SER A 239 -2.11 -2.82 -14.22
N LEU A 240 -3.25 -2.72 -13.52
CA LEU A 240 -3.36 -2.32 -12.12
C LEU A 240 -3.93 -3.46 -11.29
N ARG A 241 -3.30 -3.75 -10.17
CA ARG A 241 -3.64 -4.86 -9.27
C ARG A 241 -3.59 -4.44 -7.81
N ASP A 242 -4.24 -5.20 -6.93
CA ASP A 242 -3.94 -5.19 -5.50
C ASP A 242 -2.82 -6.20 -5.21
N ASP A 243 -1.77 -5.83 -4.48
CA ASP A 243 -0.60 -6.67 -4.25
C ASP A 243 -0.72 -7.45 -2.93
N MET A 244 -1.12 -8.71 -3.04
CA MET A 244 -1.15 -9.69 -1.94
C MET A 244 0.02 -10.69 -2.05
N ASN A 245 1.05 -10.41 -2.84
CA ASN A 245 2.17 -11.32 -3.04
C ASN A 245 3.29 -11.02 -2.03
N PRO A 246 3.59 -11.94 -1.08
CA PRO A 246 4.65 -11.73 -0.09
C PRO A 246 6.02 -11.48 -0.70
N ALA A 247 6.29 -11.97 -1.92
CA ALA A 247 7.57 -11.76 -2.59
C ALA A 247 7.81 -10.32 -3.05
N THR A 248 6.76 -9.52 -3.20
CA THR A 248 6.82 -8.11 -3.64
C THR A 248 6.26 -7.13 -2.61
N HIS A 249 5.52 -7.64 -1.64
CA HIS A 249 4.94 -6.89 -0.55
C HIS A 249 5.23 -7.60 0.79
N PRO A 250 6.41 -7.41 1.36
CA PRO A 250 6.83 -8.08 2.59
C PRO A 250 5.85 -7.87 3.74
N GLY A 251 5.56 -8.94 4.47
CA GLY A 251 4.61 -8.92 5.59
C GLY A 251 3.14 -8.87 5.20
N VAL A 252 2.79 -8.93 3.90
CA VAL A 252 1.40 -9.11 3.47
C VAL A 252 0.98 -10.58 3.63
N CYS A 253 -0.32 -10.80 3.83
CA CYS A 253 -0.93 -12.12 3.80
C CYS A 253 -1.37 -12.46 2.36
N PHE A 254 -1.08 -13.67 1.86
CA PHE A 254 -1.42 -14.08 0.50
C PHE A 254 -2.90 -14.44 0.31
N PHE A 255 -3.71 -14.34 1.34
CA PHE A 255 -5.16 -14.56 1.33
C PHE A 255 -5.88 -13.47 2.11
N ASP A 256 -7.12 -13.22 1.77
CA ASP A 256 -7.95 -12.25 2.45
C ASP A 256 -8.63 -12.79 3.72
N TYR A 257 -9.34 -11.95 4.42
CA TYR A 257 -10.02 -12.33 5.67
C TYR A 257 -11.22 -13.28 5.49
N GLU A 258 -11.60 -13.61 4.25
CA GLU A 258 -12.61 -14.61 3.90
C GLU A 258 -11.99 -15.89 3.34
N GLY A 259 -10.66 -16.03 3.43
CA GLY A 259 -9.90 -17.18 2.96
C GLY A 259 -9.81 -17.27 1.43
N CYS A 260 -10.03 -16.19 0.73
CA CYS A 260 -9.86 -16.13 -0.72
C CYS A 260 -8.38 -16.00 -1.09
N VAL A 261 -7.96 -16.72 -2.10
CA VAL A 261 -6.61 -16.64 -2.68
C VAL A 261 -6.77 -16.21 -4.13
N ALA A 262 -6.33 -15.01 -4.43
CA ALA A 262 -6.40 -14.47 -5.78
C ALA A 262 -5.42 -15.18 -6.75
N PRO A 263 -5.73 -15.30 -8.04
CA PRO A 263 -4.78 -15.73 -9.04
C PRO A 263 -3.50 -14.87 -8.98
N ASP A 264 -2.35 -15.52 -9.10
CA ASP A 264 -1.03 -14.87 -9.04
C ASP A 264 -0.82 -13.97 -7.80
N LEU A 265 -1.64 -14.17 -6.76
CA LEU A 265 -1.66 -13.36 -5.53
C LEU A 265 -1.85 -11.85 -5.81
N ARG A 266 -2.51 -11.53 -6.91
CA ARG A 266 -2.75 -10.14 -7.34
C ARG A 266 -4.12 -9.98 -7.98
N PRO A 267 -5.16 -9.67 -7.19
CA PRO A 267 -6.46 -9.28 -7.72
C PRO A 267 -6.32 -8.20 -8.79
N THR A 268 -6.82 -8.46 -9.99
CA THR A 268 -6.64 -7.56 -11.12
C THR A 268 -7.83 -6.61 -11.26
N LEU A 269 -7.54 -5.31 -11.22
CA LEU A 269 -8.52 -4.22 -11.42
C LEU A 269 -8.55 -3.77 -12.86
N ILE A 270 -7.40 -3.53 -13.44
CA ILE A 270 -7.23 -3.15 -14.85
C ILE A 270 -6.21 -4.10 -15.48
N ASP A 271 -6.53 -4.62 -16.65
CA ASP A 271 -5.60 -5.41 -17.46
C ASP A 271 -5.43 -4.77 -18.83
N LYS A 272 -4.21 -4.29 -19.12
CA LYS A 272 -3.84 -3.61 -20.38
C LYS A 272 -4.89 -2.58 -20.82
N GLY A 273 -5.28 -1.72 -19.87
CA GLY A 273 -6.25 -0.65 -20.06
C GLY A 273 -7.73 -1.05 -20.03
N THR A 274 -8.02 -2.33 -19.88
CA THR A 274 -9.40 -2.83 -19.71
C THR A 274 -9.73 -2.91 -18.24
N LEU A 275 -10.84 -2.30 -17.80
CA LEU A 275 -11.35 -2.49 -16.45
C LEU A 275 -11.91 -3.91 -16.32
N THR A 276 -11.25 -4.79 -15.59
CA THR A 276 -11.61 -6.20 -15.47
C THR A 276 -12.18 -6.58 -14.12
N GLY A 277 -11.91 -5.78 -13.08
CA GLY A 277 -12.32 -6.10 -11.72
C GLY A 277 -12.62 -4.87 -10.87
N LEU A 278 -13.35 -5.12 -9.80
CA LEU A 278 -13.67 -4.15 -8.76
C LEU A 278 -13.31 -4.74 -7.40
N LEU A 279 -13.00 -3.90 -6.45
CA LEU A 279 -12.76 -4.32 -5.08
C LEU A 279 -14.07 -4.84 -4.47
N THR A 280 -14.09 -6.09 -4.05
CA THR A 280 -15.28 -6.80 -3.57
C THR A 280 -14.97 -7.64 -2.33
N THR A 281 -15.95 -7.77 -1.46
CA THR A 281 -16.07 -8.90 -0.53
C THR A 281 -16.95 -9.98 -1.15
N LYS A 282 -17.02 -11.18 -0.56
CA LYS A 282 -18.00 -12.19 -0.99
C LYS A 282 -19.42 -11.65 -0.97
N LYS A 283 -19.76 -10.87 0.06
CA LYS A 283 -21.07 -10.23 0.18
C LYS A 283 -21.39 -9.29 -0.97
N SER A 284 -20.50 -8.34 -1.29
CA SER A 284 -20.76 -7.38 -2.35
C SER A 284 -20.69 -8.03 -3.73
N ALA A 285 -19.82 -9.02 -3.92
CA ALA A 285 -19.76 -9.80 -5.16
C ALA A 285 -21.07 -10.54 -5.44
N GLU A 286 -21.61 -11.25 -4.47
CA GLU A 286 -22.89 -11.95 -4.60
C GLU A 286 -24.05 -10.97 -4.76
N GLN A 287 -24.12 -9.93 -3.92
CA GLN A 287 -25.20 -8.94 -3.95
C GLN A 287 -25.33 -8.25 -5.31
N PHE A 288 -24.21 -7.98 -5.97
CA PHE A 288 -24.17 -7.22 -7.23
C PHE A 288 -23.93 -8.09 -8.47
N GLY A 289 -23.78 -9.41 -8.30
CA GLY A 289 -23.44 -10.31 -9.41
C GLY A 289 -22.07 -10.03 -10.04
N LEU A 290 -21.10 -9.63 -9.22
CA LEU A 290 -19.73 -9.31 -9.62
C LEU A 290 -18.78 -10.47 -9.28
N GLN A 291 -17.60 -10.46 -9.90
CA GLN A 291 -16.53 -11.36 -9.51
C GLN A 291 -16.01 -10.98 -8.12
N ASN A 292 -15.86 -11.99 -7.23
CA ASN A 292 -15.12 -11.77 -5.98
C ASN A 292 -13.61 -11.75 -6.28
N LEU A 293 -12.96 -10.66 -5.95
CA LEU A 293 -11.52 -10.51 -6.12
C LEU A 293 -10.70 -10.94 -4.88
N GLY A 294 -11.36 -11.27 -3.77
CA GLY A 294 -10.66 -11.66 -2.54
C GLY A 294 -9.95 -10.48 -1.88
N THR A 295 -10.66 -9.38 -1.68
CA THR A 295 -10.13 -8.17 -1.07
C THR A 295 -10.85 -7.82 0.22
N ALA A 296 -11.21 -8.81 1.02
CA ALA A 296 -11.89 -8.61 2.30
C ALA A 296 -10.88 -8.37 3.45
N ALA A 297 -11.26 -7.49 4.37
CA ALA A 297 -10.60 -7.30 5.66
C ALA A 297 -11.65 -7.29 6.80
N ALA A 298 -11.23 -7.51 8.03
CA ALA A 298 -12.11 -7.41 9.20
C ALA A 298 -11.33 -7.09 10.47
N ALA A 299 -11.99 -6.45 11.44
CA ALA A 299 -11.56 -6.55 12.82
C ALA A 299 -11.78 -8.00 13.32
N TYR A 300 -11.04 -8.40 14.36
CA TYR A 300 -11.10 -9.79 14.89
C TYR A 300 -12.51 -10.20 15.37
N ASP A 301 -13.38 -9.24 15.68
CA ASP A 301 -14.75 -9.44 16.13
C ASP A 301 -15.78 -8.81 15.15
N GLY A 302 -15.33 -8.47 13.94
CA GLY A 302 -16.11 -7.70 12.97
C GLY A 302 -16.60 -8.51 11.77
N VAL A 303 -17.70 -8.04 11.18
CA VAL A 303 -18.19 -8.51 9.89
C VAL A 303 -17.13 -8.17 8.82
N PRO A 304 -16.81 -9.07 7.89
CA PRO A 304 -15.91 -8.74 6.77
C PRO A 304 -16.41 -7.52 6.00
N SER A 305 -15.49 -6.64 5.72
CA SER A 305 -15.68 -5.43 4.94
C SER A 305 -14.59 -5.33 3.88
N LEU A 306 -14.69 -4.35 3.02
CA LEU A 306 -13.68 -4.15 1.99
C LEU A 306 -12.31 -3.88 2.62
N GLY A 307 -11.31 -4.58 2.12
CA GLY A 307 -9.89 -4.35 2.36
C GLY A 307 -9.18 -3.94 1.08
N PHE A 308 -7.96 -3.47 1.25
CA PHE A 308 -7.05 -3.16 0.17
C PHE A 308 -5.62 -3.16 0.74
N HIS A 309 -4.65 -3.66 -0.02
CA HIS A 309 -3.29 -3.80 0.45
C HIS A 309 -2.39 -2.70 -0.13
N ARG A 310 -2.03 -2.85 -1.41
CA ARG A 310 -1.15 -1.89 -2.09
C ARG A 310 -1.35 -1.96 -3.60
N PHE A 311 -1.38 -0.81 -4.26
CA PHE A 311 -1.38 -0.78 -5.72
C PHE A 311 -0.09 -1.34 -6.29
N TYR A 312 -0.24 -2.29 -7.18
CA TYR A 312 0.81 -2.83 -8.03
C TYR A 312 0.47 -2.51 -9.48
N VAL A 313 1.42 -1.94 -10.19
CA VAL A 313 1.32 -1.69 -11.62
C VAL A 313 2.38 -2.51 -12.32
N ASP A 314 2.00 -3.27 -13.34
CA ASP A 314 2.96 -4.04 -14.11
C ASP A 314 4.02 -3.10 -14.70
N PRO A 315 5.33 -3.35 -14.52
CA PRO A 315 6.37 -2.46 -15.01
C PRO A 315 6.41 -2.46 -16.55
N THR A 316 6.60 -1.28 -17.13
CA THR A 316 6.67 -1.08 -18.57
C THR A 316 8.02 -0.52 -19.01
N ALA A 317 8.87 -0.19 -18.07
CA ALA A 317 10.22 0.32 -18.27
C ALA A 317 11.19 -0.32 -17.29
N SER A 318 12.46 -0.39 -17.65
CA SER A 318 13.53 -0.94 -16.81
C SER A 318 14.24 0.13 -15.97
N SER A 319 14.03 1.41 -16.27
CA SER A 319 14.66 2.54 -15.58
C SER A 319 13.81 3.81 -15.67
N LEU A 320 14.08 4.76 -14.77
CA LEU A 320 13.48 6.09 -14.83
C LEU A 320 13.84 6.86 -16.12
N ALA A 321 15.05 6.67 -16.64
CA ALA A 321 15.47 7.29 -17.89
C ALA A 321 14.66 6.77 -19.09
N GLU A 322 14.31 5.49 -19.09
CA GLU A 322 13.43 4.91 -20.09
C GLU A 322 11.97 5.34 -19.90
N LEU A 323 11.49 5.37 -18.65
CA LEU A 323 10.12 5.72 -18.32
C LEU A 323 9.80 7.18 -18.66
N ALA A 324 10.70 8.10 -18.34
CA ALA A 324 10.54 9.55 -18.51
C ALA A 324 11.85 10.16 -19.03
N PRO A 325 12.17 9.97 -20.33
CA PRO A 325 13.39 10.51 -20.91
C PRO A 325 13.35 12.05 -20.98
N GLY A 326 14.53 12.68 -20.94
CA GLY A 326 14.68 14.12 -20.92
C GLY A 326 14.23 14.71 -19.59
N ARG A 327 13.51 15.85 -19.65
CA ARG A 327 13.08 16.59 -18.45
C ARG A 327 11.75 16.07 -17.91
N ALA A 328 11.73 15.72 -16.64
CA ALA A 328 10.56 15.28 -15.91
C ALA A 328 10.53 15.91 -14.51
N ILE A 329 9.38 15.82 -13.83
CA ILE A 329 9.23 16.24 -12.44
C ILE A 329 9.09 15.00 -11.58
N TYR A 330 9.96 14.83 -10.58
CA TYR A 330 9.75 13.86 -9.52
C TYR A 330 8.97 14.51 -8.39
N MET A 331 7.72 14.10 -8.23
CA MET A 331 6.83 14.54 -7.15
C MET A 331 7.08 13.67 -5.91
N ALA A 332 7.96 14.16 -5.04
CA ALA A 332 8.32 13.45 -3.82
C ALA A 332 7.25 13.59 -2.73
N MET A 333 6.54 14.74 -2.68
CA MET A 333 5.53 14.97 -1.66
C MET A 333 4.45 15.93 -2.16
N ALA A 334 3.19 15.50 -2.10
CA ALA A 334 2.02 16.33 -2.39
C ALA A 334 1.29 16.71 -1.09
N SER A 335 0.54 17.82 -1.14
CA SER A 335 -0.25 18.30 0.00
C SER A 335 -1.74 18.15 -0.29
N GLY A 336 -2.25 16.93 -0.11
CA GLY A 336 -3.64 16.64 -0.39
C GLY A 336 -3.90 16.49 -1.89
N GLY A 337 -4.99 17.07 -2.36
CA GLY A 337 -5.46 17.03 -3.74
C GLY A 337 -6.96 16.90 -3.79
N ASP A 338 -7.58 17.59 -4.73
CA ASP A 338 -9.03 17.55 -4.94
C ASP A 338 -9.34 16.89 -6.27
N THR A 339 -10.41 16.09 -6.25
CA THR A 339 -10.99 15.50 -7.45
C THR A 339 -12.42 15.99 -7.61
N THR A 340 -12.72 16.61 -8.75
CA THR A 340 -14.09 17.00 -9.08
C THR A 340 -14.93 15.79 -9.52
N PRO A 341 -16.28 15.87 -9.47
CA PRO A 341 -17.15 14.76 -9.86
C PRO A 341 -16.98 14.30 -11.32
N ASP A 342 -16.47 15.14 -12.20
CA ASP A 342 -16.15 14.83 -13.61
C ASP A 342 -14.73 14.29 -13.80
N GLY A 343 -13.98 14.11 -12.69
CA GLY A 343 -12.67 13.47 -12.67
C GLY A 343 -11.48 14.40 -12.93
N HIS A 344 -11.64 15.73 -12.85
CA HIS A 344 -10.49 16.62 -12.80
C HIS A 344 -9.80 16.51 -11.45
N PHE A 345 -8.49 16.34 -11.50
CA PHE A 345 -7.60 16.25 -10.35
C PHE A 345 -6.62 17.40 -10.34
N ALA A 346 -6.38 18.00 -9.18
CA ALA A 346 -5.31 18.96 -8.97
C ALA A 346 -4.73 18.80 -7.56
N THR A 347 -3.40 18.91 -7.42
CA THR A 347 -2.73 18.86 -6.11
C THR A 347 -1.58 19.87 -6.04
N PRO A 348 -1.46 20.62 -4.93
CA PRO A 348 -0.25 21.35 -4.58
C PRO A 348 0.88 20.36 -4.27
N VAL A 349 2.06 20.62 -4.79
CA VAL A 349 3.26 19.79 -4.56
C VAL A 349 4.19 20.51 -3.59
N GLN A 350 4.38 19.95 -2.41
CA GLN A 350 5.23 20.52 -1.36
C GLN A 350 6.71 20.27 -1.62
N LEU A 351 7.03 19.11 -2.20
CA LEU A 351 8.40 18.76 -2.56
C LEU A 351 8.42 18.11 -3.93
N ALA A 352 9.08 18.79 -4.86
CA ALA A 352 9.33 18.29 -6.19
C ALA A 352 10.78 18.52 -6.59
N TYR A 353 11.28 17.64 -7.42
CA TYR A 353 12.60 17.76 -8.02
C TYR A 353 12.49 17.75 -9.54
N LEU A 354 13.31 18.58 -10.20
CA LEU A 354 13.58 18.42 -11.61
C LEU A 354 14.43 17.17 -11.80
N MET A 355 14.04 16.34 -12.73
CA MET A 355 14.76 15.15 -13.14
C MET A 355 15.13 15.26 -14.62
N GLU A 356 16.36 14.89 -14.97
CA GLU A 356 16.83 14.79 -16.36
C GLU A 356 17.40 13.40 -16.59
N ASP A 357 16.84 12.69 -17.57
CA ASP A 357 17.21 11.31 -17.92
C ASP A 357 17.27 10.39 -16.68
N GLY A 358 16.25 10.47 -15.82
CA GLY A 358 16.09 9.66 -14.62
C GLY A 358 16.98 10.06 -13.44
N LYS A 359 17.71 11.18 -13.50
CA LYS A 359 18.54 11.66 -12.39
C LYS A 359 18.00 12.96 -11.82
N LEU A 360 18.00 13.08 -10.49
CA LEU A 360 17.61 14.31 -9.81
C LEU A 360 18.64 15.41 -10.10
N VAL A 361 18.14 16.57 -10.52
CA VAL A 361 18.97 17.74 -10.85
C VAL A 361 18.91 18.78 -9.73
N GLY A 362 17.73 19.05 -9.19
CA GLY A 362 17.55 20.01 -8.12
C GLY A 362 16.08 20.17 -7.72
N ARG A 363 15.88 20.90 -6.61
CA ARG A 363 14.56 21.18 -6.04
C ARG A 363 13.84 22.26 -6.83
N LEU A 364 12.60 21.96 -7.18
CA LEU A 364 11.65 22.94 -7.73
C LEU A 364 10.97 23.72 -6.61
N HIS A 365 10.57 24.95 -6.91
CA HIS A 365 9.70 25.73 -6.03
C HIS A 365 8.28 25.16 -6.03
N ASP A 366 7.40 25.72 -5.21
CA ASP A 366 6.02 25.29 -5.07
C ASP A 366 5.33 25.21 -6.45
N LEU A 367 4.72 24.06 -6.68
CA LEU A 367 4.05 23.70 -7.91
C LEU A 367 2.62 23.25 -7.63
N THR A 368 1.78 23.38 -8.64
CA THR A 368 0.51 22.65 -8.73
C THR A 368 0.55 21.76 -9.96
N VAL A 369 0.22 20.50 -9.79
CA VAL A 369 0.04 19.55 -10.90
C VAL A 369 -1.44 19.22 -11.04
N SER A 370 -1.91 19.07 -12.29
CA SER A 370 -3.32 18.79 -12.57
C SER A 370 -3.49 17.95 -13.83
N GLY A 371 -4.61 17.22 -13.89
CA GLY A 371 -4.98 16.41 -15.03
C GLY A 371 -6.42 15.89 -14.92
N SER A 372 -6.90 15.20 -15.95
CA SER A 372 -8.18 14.48 -15.93
C SER A 372 -7.92 13.01 -15.63
N PHE A 373 -8.72 12.41 -14.77
CA PHE A 373 -8.66 10.97 -14.44
C PHE A 373 -8.50 10.07 -15.68
N TYR A 374 -9.35 10.31 -16.69
CA TYR A 374 -9.32 9.50 -17.91
C TYR A 374 -8.07 9.72 -18.75
N ASP A 375 -7.61 10.97 -18.84
CA ASP A 375 -6.39 11.30 -19.58
C ASP A 375 -5.17 10.77 -18.85
N MET A 376 -5.11 10.96 -17.53
CA MET A 376 -3.99 10.51 -16.67
C MET A 376 -3.79 8.99 -16.71
N LEU A 377 -4.86 8.23 -16.70
CA LEU A 377 -4.80 6.75 -16.79
C LEU A 377 -4.89 6.26 -18.25
N GLY A 378 -5.21 7.13 -19.20
CA GLY A 378 -5.33 6.87 -20.64
C GLY A 378 -4.12 7.33 -21.44
N LYS A 379 -4.34 8.32 -22.30
CA LYS A 379 -3.32 8.80 -23.26
C LYS A 379 -2.08 9.42 -22.62
N ASP A 380 -2.19 9.93 -21.41
CA ASP A 380 -1.13 10.62 -20.67
C ASP A 380 -0.36 9.67 -19.73
N PHE A 381 -0.80 8.42 -19.57
CA PHE A 381 -0.10 7.40 -18.80
C PHE A 381 1.14 6.92 -19.57
N LEU A 382 2.31 7.17 -19.04
CA LEU A 382 3.58 6.83 -19.70
C LEU A 382 4.05 5.43 -19.34
N GLY A 383 3.70 4.93 -18.14
CA GLY A 383 4.05 3.59 -17.67
C GLY A 383 4.44 3.57 -16.20
N ALA A 384 5.12 2.48 -15.82
CA ALA A 384 5.62 2.25 -14.46
C ALA A 384 7.01 1.61 -14.49
N VAL A 385 7.75 1.79 -13.38
CA VAL A 385 9.07 1.18 -13.15
C VAL A 385 9.16 0.72 -11.70
N HIS A 386 9.79 -0.45 -11.49
CA HIS A 386 10.14 -0.99 -10.19
C HIS A 386 11.61 -0.77 -9.83
N GLY A 387 11.92 -0.81 -8.53
CA GLY A 387 13.28 -0.79 -8.05
C GLY A 387 13.97 0.56 -8.15
N GLN A 388 13.21 1.63 -8.33
CA GLN A 388 13.75 2.98 -8.43
C GLN A 388 12.93 3.94 -7.55
N PRO A 389 13.51 4.73 -6.70
CA PRO A 389 14.91 4.71 -6.29
C PRO A 389 15.25 3.58 -5.31
N GLN A 390 14.28 2.85 -4.76
CA GLN A 390 14.44 1.73 -3.84
C GLN A 390 13.97 0.43 -4.49
N PRO A 391 14.54 -0.74 -4.14
CA PRO A 391 14.19 -2.02 -4.76
C PRO A 391 12.69 -2.34 -4.75
N ASP A 392 12.00 -1.98 -3.67
CA ASP A 392 10.57 -2.26 -3.47
C ASP A 392 9.67 -1.08 -3.86
N SER A 393 10.23 0.03 -4.36
CA SER A 393 9.44 1.16 -4.83
C SER A 393 8.79 0.88 -6.18
N LEU A 394 7.60 1.40 -6.36
CA LEU A 394 6.86 1.37 -7.61
C LEU A 394 6.48 2.79 -8.01
N LEU A 395 7.13 3.28 -9.06
CA LEU A 395 6.92 4.61 -9.58
C LEU A 395 6.13 4.56 -10.88
N CYS A 396 5.18 5.48 -11.03
CA CYS A 396 4.42 5.72 -12.25
C CYS A 396 4.79 7.07 -12.84
N ALA A 397 4.72 7.19 -14.15
CA ALA A 397 4.86 8.46 -14.85
C ALA A 397 3.59 8.80 -15.63
N VAL A 398 3.15 10.05 -15.49
CA VAL A 398 1.96 10.58 -16.15
C VAL A 398 2.27 11.99 -16.68
N THR A 399 1.87 12.30 -17.89
CA THR A 399 1.97 13.66 -18.40
C THR A 399 0.88 14.54 -17.79
N MET A 400 1.27 15.57 -17.04
CA MET A 400 0.33 16.46 -16.33
C MET A 400 0.60 17.93 -16.66
N ASP A 401 -0.42 18.76 -16.47
CA ASP A 401 -0.28 20.21 -16.51
C ASP A 401 0.38 20.68 -15.21
N VAL A 402 1.42 21.50 -15.35
CA VAL A 402 2.23 22.03 -14.26
C VAL A 402 2.17 23.54 -14.26
N LYS A 403 1.86 24.11 -13.10
CA LYS A 403 1.83 25.54 -12.86
C LYS A 403 2.70 25.89 -11.66
N LYS A 404 3.27 27.09 -11.66
CA LYS A 404 3.93 27.65 -10.46
C LYS A 404 2.85 27.93 -9.41
N GLY A 405 3.13 27.56 -8.15
CA GLY A 405 2.26 27.80 -7.00
C GLY A 405 2.19 29.25 -6.58
#